data_e06f039e9c8d9319b83e1c0ac04627db
#
_entry.id   e06f039e9c8d9319b83e1c0ac04627db
#
_cell.length_a   1.000
_cell.length_b   1.000
_cell.length_c   1.000
_cell.angle_alpha   90.00
_cell.angle_beta   90.00
_cell.angle_gamma   90.00
#
_symmetry.space_group_name_H-M   'P 1'
#
loop_
_entity.id
_entity.type
_entity.pdbx_description
1 polymer ?
#
loop_
_entity_poly.entity_id
_entity_poly.type
_entity_poly.pdbx_seq_one_letter_code
_entity_poly.pdbx_strand_id
1 'polypeptide(L)'
;ALIVNCDDLNSPYMIFCGDIRNNSRLYNLPILLVTGKNNFENADQPYEMGVTDVVHKPVSADELHNRVDSLVSQQRYRFAMRKVYREAMRPMTSDGLTGLFSHGFLHENLAKQLEEAKTWHKNLTVGFFDIKSLSQFNHDYGYVAGDLLIRQISTMITGLLRGEDMSARYGGDEFVVVLPETPPDVAAVALRRIAS
;
A
#
# COMPACT_ATOMS: atom_id res chain seq x y z
N ALA A 1 11.12 3.82 -17.60
CA ALA A 1 10.01 4.02 -18.53
C ALA A 1 9.94 2.87 -19.51
N LEU A 2 8.76 2.56 -20.01
CA LEU A 2 8.53 1.68 -21.14
C LEU A 2 8.26 2.54 -22.37
N ILE A 3 8.87 2.20 -23.50
CA ILE A 3 8.59 2.86 -24.78
C ILE A 3 7.84 1.84 -25.64
N VAL A 4 6.67 2.23 -26.13
CA VAL A 4 5.83 1.43 -27.01
C VAL A 4 5.78 2.15 -28.38
N ASN A 5 6.25 1.49 -29.43
CA ASN A 5 6.15 1.99 -30.80
C ASN A 5 4.98 1.28 -31.49
N CYS A 6 3.86 1.98 -31.63
CA CYS A 6 2.65 1.38 -32.14
C CYS A 6 1.76 2.43 -32.84
N ASP A 7 1.25 2.08 -34.00
CA ASP A 7 0.35 2.94 -34.81
C ASP A 7 -1.11 2.45 -34.76
N ASP A 8 -1.38 1.30 -34.13
CA ASP A 8 -2.70 0.69 -34.00
C ASP A 8 -3.06 0.47 -32.52
N LEU A 9 -4.10 1.15 -32.03
CA LEU A 9 -4.56 1.03 -30.67
C LEU A 9 -5.18 -0.33 -30.33
N ASN A 10 -5.62 -1.08 -31.31
CA ASN A 10 -6.15 -2.44 -31.11
C ASN A 10 -5.04 -3.49 -31.09
N SER A 11 -3.78 -3.06 -31.17
CA SER A 11 -2.64 -3.98 -31.16
C SER A 11 -2.45 -4.64 -29.78
N PRO A 12 -1.83 -5.84 -29.73
CA PRO A 12 -1.48 -6.51 -28.48
C PRO A 12 -0.61 -5.64 -27.55
N TYR A 13 0.17 -4.71 -28.11
CA TYR A 13 1.02 -3.80 -27.33
C TYR A 13 0.20 -2.80 -26.49
N MET A 14 -0.95 -2.36 -27.00
CA MET A 14 -1.85 -1.47 -26.25
C MET A 14 -2.63 -2.23 -25.17
N ILE A 15 -3.05 -3.46 -25.46
CA ILE A 15 -3.64 -4.36 -24.44
C ILE A 15 -2.64 -4.58 -23.31
N PHE A 16 -1.37 -4.83 -23.63
CA PHE A 16 -0.30 -4.98 -22.65
C PHE A 16 -0.10 -3.72 -21.77
N CYS A 17 -0.28 -2.51 -22.32
CA CYS A 17 -0.27 -1.28 -21.50
C CYS A 17 -1.36 -1.30 -20.43
N GLY A 18 -2.57 -1.76 -20.76
CA GLY A 18 -3.67 -1.95 -19.82
C GLY A 18 -3.32 -2.99 -18.74
N ASP A 19 -2.72 -4.11 -19.13
CA ASP A 19 -2.29 -5.15 -18.19
C ASP A 19 -1.25 -4.63 -17.19
N ILE A 20 -0.32 -3.78 -17.64
CA ILE A 20 0.65 -3.12 -16.76
C ILE A 20 -0.06 -2.27 -15.70
N ARG A 21 -1.14 -1.56 -16.05
CA ARG A 21 -1.90 -0.74 -15.10
C ARG A 21 -2.64 -1.58 -14.07
N ASN A 22 -3.04 -2.78 -14.42
CA ASN A 22 -3.69 -3.73 -13.52
C ASN A 22 -2.69 -4.53 -12.66
N ASN A 23 -1.39 -4.42 -12.93
CA ASN A 23 -0.37 -5.13 -12.16
C ASN A 23 0.07 -4.30 -10.93
N SER A 24 -0.06 -4.86 -9.73
CA SER A 24 0.25 -4.18 -8.47
C SER A 24 1.69 -3.67 -8.33
N ARG A 25 2.64 -4.25 -9.05
CA ARG A 25 4.06 -3.84 -9.03
C ARG A 25 4.42 -2.85 -10.14
N LEU A 26 3.69 -2.89 -11.25
CA LEU A 26 4.04 -2.16 -12.48
C LEU A 26 3.07 -1.00 -12.79
N TYR A 27 1.94 -0.88 -12.08
CA TYR A 27 0.89 0.11 -12.35
C TYR A 27 1.37 1.55 -12.47
N ASN A 28 2.48 1.88 -11.84
CA ASN A 28 3.09 3.22 -11.87
C ASN A 28 4.21 3.36 -12.92
N LEU A 29 4.53 2.31 -13.71
CA LEU A 29 5.58 2.39 -14.72
C LEU A 29 5.22 3.43 -15.78
N PRO A 30 6.04 4.48 -16.02
CA PRO A 30 5.77 5.43 -17.11
C PRO A 30 5.81 4.73 -18.46
N ILE A 31 4.79 4.95 -19.28
CA ILE A 31 4.66 4.40 -20.63
C ILE A 31 4.62 5.54 -21.63
N LEU A 32 5.60 5.60 -22.52
CA LEU A 32 5.68 6.54 -23.64
C LEU A 32 5.25 5.82 -24.91
N LEU A 33 4.18 6.31 -25.55
CA LEU A 33 3.75 5.83 -26.86
C LEU A 33 4.41 6.66 -27.96
N VAL A 34 5.05 5.98 -28.89
CA VAL A 34 5.56 6.57 -30.15
C VAL A 34 4.67 6.09 -31.28
N THR A 35 3.99 7.00 -31.95
CA THR A 35 2.98 6.66 -32.95
C THR A 35 3.11 7.53 -34.20
N GLY A 36 2.59 7.07 -35.32
CA GLY A 36 2.42 7.87 -36.53
C GLY A 36 1.29 8.88 -36.39
N LYS A 37 0.80 9.38 -37.49
CA LYS A 37 -0.26 10.42 -37.49
C LYS A 37 -1.56 9.90 -36.85
N ASN A 38 -2.16 10.77 -36.04
CA ASN A 38 -3.51 10.80 -35.47
C ASN A 38 -4.51 9.71 -35.95
N ASN A 39 -4.26 8.48 -35.55
CA ASN A 39 -5.20 7.36 -35.76
C ASN A 39 -6.13 7.16 -34.55
N PHE A 40 -6.24 8.19 -33.70
CA PHE A 40 -7.05 8.13 -32.50
C PHE A 40 -8.40 8.80 -32.76
N GLU A 41 -9.46 8.20 -32.28
CA GLU A 41 -10.81 8.79 -32.33
C GLU A 41 -10.88 10.09 -31.54
N ASN A 42 -10.12 10.16 -30.45
CA ASN A 42 -9.90 11.37 -29.66
C ASN A 42 -8.47 11.40 -29.07
N ALA A 43 -8.01 12.57 -28.64
CA ALA A 43 -6.67 12.77 -28.10
C ALA A 43 -6.45 12.07 -26.75
N ASP A 44 -7.50 11.72 -26.01
CA ASP A 44 -7.44 11.13 -24.68
C ASP A 44 -7.38 9.59 -24.72
N GLN A 45 -7.76 8.99 -25.83
CA GLN A 45 -7.85 7.52 -25.99
C GLN A 45 -6.58 6.76 -25.59
N PRO A 46 -5.35 7.16 -25.95
CA PRO A 46 -4.14 6.48 -25.50
C PRO A 46 -3.97 6.53 -23.97
N TYR A 47 -4.34 7.64 -23.35
CA TYR A 47 -4.22 7.81 -21.89
C TYR A 47 -5.22 6.92 -21.14
N GLU A 48 -6.43 6.75 -21.66
CA GLU A 48 -7.43 5.81 -21.13
C GLU A 48 -6.93 4.35 -21.19
N MET A 49 -6.10 4.03 -22.17
CA MET A 49 -5.45 2.72 -22.31
C MET A 49 -4.19 2.58 -21.45
N GLY A 50 -3.87 3.56 -20.60
CA GLY A 50 -2.78 3.49 -19.65
C GLY A 50 -1.45 4.07 -20.11
N VAL A 51 -1.38 4.74 -21.26
CA VAL A 51 -0.19 5.48 -21.70
C VAL A 51 0.00 6.70 -20.82
N THR A 52 1.25 7.09 -20.58
CA THR A 52 1.59 8.26 -19.74
C THR A 52 1.87 9.50 -20.58
N ASP A 53 2.47 9.33 -21.75
CA ASP A 53 2.74 10.42 -22.70
C ASP A 53 2.80 9.87 -24.14
N VAL A 54 2.54 10.72 -25.12
CA VAL A 54 2.46 10.37 -26.54
C VAL A 54 3.40 11.26 -27.34
N VAL A 55 4.17 10.65 -28.23
CA VAL A 55 5.05 11.34 -29.18
C VAL A 55 4.73 10.89 -30.61
N HIS A 56 4.64 11.86 -31.50
CA HIS A 56 4.31 11.60 -32.92
C HIS A 56 5.56 11.49 -33.79
N LYS A 57 5.55 10.53 -34.70
CA LYS A 57 6.58 10.39 -35.74
C LYS A 57 6.44 11.49 -36.82
N PRO A 58 7.52 12.01 -37.37
CA PRO A 58 8.92 11.66 -37.07
C PRO A 58 9.39 12.27 -35.74
N VAL A 59 10.08 11.52 -34.90
CA VAL A 59 10.62 11.95 -33.63
C VAL A 59 12.15 11.91 -33.67
N SER A 60 12.81 12.97 -33.19
CA SER A 60 14.25 13.00 -33.07
C SER A 60 14.73 12.22 -31.83
N ALA A 61 15.99 11.78 -31.85
CA ALA A 61 16.59 11.12 -30.70
C ALA A 61 16.61 12.02 -29.47
N ASP A 62 16.87 13.32 -29.65
CA ASP A 62 16.89 14.30 -28.56
C ASP A 62 15.51 14.51 -27.96
N GLU A 63 14.46 14.59 -28.76
CA GLU A 63 13.09 14.70 -28.27
C GLU A 63 12.68 13.45 -27.48
N LEU A 64 12.98 12.26 -28.02
CA LEU A 64 12.68 11.01 -27.32
C LEU A 64 13.42 10.93 -25.99
N HIS A 65 14.70 11.31 -25.96
CA HIS A 65 15.50 11.32 -24.75
C HIS A 65 14.91 12.29 -23.70
N ASN A 66 14.60 13.52 -24.10
CA ASN A 66 14.02 14.54 -23.22
C ASN A 66 12.67 14.07 -22.63
N ARG A 67 11.82 13.42 -23.42
CA ARG A 67 10.52 12.90 -22.95
C ARG A 67 10.72 11.78 -21.93
N VAL A 68 11.61 10.83 -22.22
CA VAL A 68 11.93 9.74 -21.29
C VAL A 68 12.50 10.28 -19.97
N ASP A 69 13.43 11.20 -20.03
CA ASP A 69 14.05 11.82 -18.85
C ASP A 69 13.02 12.58 -18.02
N SER A 70 12.12 13.29 -18.67
CA SER A 70 11.01 13.99 -17.99
C SER A 70 10.12 12.97 -17.24
N LEU A 71 9.69 11.92 -17.90
CA LEU A 71 8.85 10.87 -17.30
C LEU A 71 9.54 10.17 -16.13
N VAL A 72 10.82 9.84 -16.26
CA VAL A 72 11.61 9.21 -15.20
C VAL A 72 11.79 10.17 -14.02
N SER A 73 12.07 11.43 -14.29
CA SER A 73 12.25 12.47 -13.26
C SER A 73 10.95 12.72 -12.48
N GLN A 74 9.82 12.82 -13.17
CA GLN A 74 8.49 12.94 -12.55
C GLN A 74 8.19 11.74 -11.65
N GLN A 75 8.51 10.53 -12.11
CA GLN A 75 8.31 9.32 -11.32
C GLN A 75 9.19 9.30 -10.06
N ARG A 76 10.47 9.67 -10.17
CA ARG A 76 11.38 9.81 -9.04
C ARG A 76 10.88 10.84 -8.03
N TYR A 77 10.42 11.99 -8.52
CA TYR A 77 9.85 13.05 -7.68
C TYR A 77 8.61 12.57 -6.93
N ARG A 78 7.66 11.94 -7.62
CA ARG A 78 6.45 11.35 -6.99
C ARG A 78 6.82 10.33 -5.92
N PHE A 79 7.82 9.48 -6.17
CA PHE A 79 8.28 8.50 -5.20
C PHE A 79 8.92 9.19 -3.96
N ALA A 80 9.78 10.18 -4.17
CA ALA A 80 10.39 10.95 -3.09
C ALA A 80 9.33 11.68 -2.25
N MET A 81 8.36 12.33 -2.89
CA MET A 81 7.26 13.02 -2.20
C MET A 81 6.39 12.06 -1.39
N ARG A 82 6.07 10.87 -1.93
CA ARG A 82 5.34 9.84 -1.17
C ARG A 82 6.14 9.36 0.04
N LYS A 83 7.47 9.24 -0.08
CA LYS A 83 8.34 8.89 1.04
C LYS A 83 8.30 9.96 2.12
N VAL A 84 8.52 11.23 1.76
CA VAL A 84 8.47 12.38 2.68
C VAL A 84 7.09 12.47 3.36
N TYR A 85 6.01 12.36 2.60
CA TYR A 85 4.65 12.37 3.14
C TYR A 85 4.43 11.23 4.15
N ARG A 86 4.87 10.02 3.83
CA ARG A 86 4.75 8.85 4.72
C ARG A 86 5.56 9.06 6.01
N GLU A 87 6.78 9.59 5.90
CA GLU A 87 7.63 9.89 7.05
C GLU A 87 7.03 11.00 7.92
N ALA A 88 6.47 12.05 7.31
CA ALA A 88 5.79 13.13 8.02
C ALA A 88 4.50 12.68 8.72
N MET A 89 3.77 11.73 8.12
CA MET A 89 2.54 11.17 8.70
C MET A 89 2.80 10.07 9.72
N ARG A 90 4.00 9.49 9.76
CA ARG A 90 4.35 8.40 10.67
C ARG A 90 4.08 8.70 12.16
N PRO A 91 4.39 9.90 12.71
CA PRO A 91 4.08 10.22 14.09
C PRO A 91 2.58 10.29 14.39
N MET A 92 1.75 10.58 13.38
CA MET A 92 0.28 10.65 13.53
C MET A 92 -0.40 9.29 13.36
N THR A 93 0.23 8.37 12.63
CA THR A 93 -0.36 7.08 12.26
C THR A 93 0.21 5.90 13.01
N SER A 94 1.35 6.06 13.70
CA SER A 94 2.06 4.96 14.36
C SER A 94 2.30 5.25 15.84
N ASP A 95 2.26 4.20 16.65
CA ASP A 95 2.68 4.23 18.06
C ASP A 95 4.20 4.34 18.17
N GLY A 96 4.70 5.29 18.97
CA GLY A 96 6.12 5.61 19.07
C GLY A 96 6.98 4.52 19.70
N LEU A 97 6.41 3.63 20.52
CA LEU A 97 7.13 2.53 21.15
C LEU A 97 7.24 1.31 20.25
N THR A 98 6.14 0.95 19.60
CA THR A 98 5.99 -0.32 18.88
C THR A 98 6.15 -0.20 17.37
N GLY A 99 5.91 0.97 16.81
CA GLY A 99 5.84 1.19 15.37
C GLY A 99 4.59 0.63 14.70
N LEU A 100 3.69 -0.01 15.44
CA LEU A 100 2.34 -0.41 15.00
C LEU A 100 1.50 0.84 14.72
N PHE A 101 0.33 0.66 14.10
CA PHE A 101 -0.59 1.77 13.96
C PHE A 101 -1.04 2.30 15.34
N SER A 102 -1.26 3.62 15.41
CA SER A 102 -1.77 4.27 16.60
C SER A 102 -3.27 4.02 16.76
N HIS A 103 -3.77 4.18 17.98
CA HIS A 103 -5.20 4.12 18.29
C HIS A 103 -6.06 5.05 17.39
N GLY A 104 -5.61 6.30 17.17
CA GLY A 104 -6.33 7.22 16.30
C GLY A 104 -6.44 6.75 14.86
N PHE A 105 -5.34 6.28 14.29
CA PHE A 105 -5.33 5.74 12.94
C PHE A 105 -6.17 4.46 12.81
N LEU A 106 -6.13 3.60 13.83
CA LEU A 106 -6.98 2.40 13.87
C LEU A 106 -8.46 2.76 13.72
N HIS A 107 -8.96 3.72 14.49
CA HIS A 107 -10.37 4.09 14.46
C HIS A 107 -10.80 4.64 13.11
N GLU A 108 -10.02 5.53 12.52
CA GLU A 108 -10.32 6.10 11.20
C GLU A 108 -10.32 5.03 10.10
N ASN A 109 -9.36 4.12 10.15
CA ASN A 109 -9.19 3.09 9.13
C ASN A 109 -10.24 1.98 9.29
N LEU A 110 -10.52 1.54 10.52
CA LEU A 110 -11.51 0.53 10.81
C LEU A 110 -12.92 0.96 10.38
N ALA A 111 -13.27 2.23 10.58
CA ALA A 111 -14.55 2.76 10.12
C ALA A 111 -14.69 2.64 8.59
N LYS A 112 -13.65 3.00 7.83
CA LYS A 112 -13.63 2.87 6.35
C LYS A 112 -13.74 1.40 5.91
N GLN A 113 -12.92 0.52 6.51
CA GLN A 113 -12.95 -0.91 6.18
C GLN A 113 -14.30 -1.57 6.49
N LEU A 114 -14.97 -1.12 7.57
CA LEU A 114 -16.30 -1.61 7.93
C LEU A 114 -17.35 -1.21 6.90
N GLU A 115 -17.32 0.03 6.41
CA GLU A 115 -18.23 0.48 5.35
C GLU A 115 -17.97 -0.24 4.01
N GLU A 116 -16.70 -0.46 3.67
CA GLU A 116 -16.32 -1.25 2.49
C GLU A 116 -16.81 -2.70 2.62
N ALA A 117 -16.58 -3.35 3.77
CA ALA A 117 -17.02 -4.70 4.04
C ALA A 117 -18.55 -4.85 3.94
N LYS A 118 -19.30 -3.89 4.47
CA LYS A 118 -20.77 -3.84 4.33
C LYS A 118 -21.20 -3.69 2.86
N THR A 119 -20.60 -2.75 2.14
CA THR A 119 -20.94 -2.46 0.74
C THR A 119 -20.72 -3.68 -0.16
N TRP A 120 -19.62 -4.38 0.05
CA TRP A 120 -19.23 -5.52 -0.78
C TRP A 120 -19.57 -6.88 -0.19
N HIS A 121 -20.31 -6.92 0.93
CA HIS A 121 -20.69 -8.14 1.66
C HIS A 121 -19.49 -9.03 1.99
N LYS A 122 -18.35 -8.40 2.36
CA LYS A 122 -17.11 -9.08 2.72
C LYS A 122 -17.01 -9.26 4.23
N ASN A 123 -16.29 -10.29 4.64
CA ASN A 123 -15.99 -10.49 6.05
C ASN A 123 -14.93 -9.49 6.53
N LEU A 124 -15.08 -9.04 7.77
CA LEU A 124 -14.08 -8.24 8.47
C LEU A 124 -14.02 -8.75 9.90
N THR A 125 -12.88 -9.28 10.32
CA THR A 125 -12.70 -9.77 11.69
C THR A 125 -11.73 -8.87 12.44
N VAL A 126 -12.07 -8.55 13.69
CA VAL A 126 -11.22 -7.78 14.61
C VAL A 126 -10.86 -8.65 15.80
N GLY A 127 -9.55 -8.77 16.07
CA GLY A 127 -9.01 -9.43 17.27
C GLY A 127 -8.49 -8.40 18.25
N PHE A 128 -8.82 -8.56 19.53
CA PHE A 128 -8.33 -7.73 20.62
C PHE A 128 -7.46 -8.58 21.54
N PHE A 129 -6.28 -8.07 21.90
CA PHE A 129 -5.29 -8.75 22.74
C PHE A 129 -4.87 -7.86 23.88
N ASP A 130 -4.59 -8.47 25.01
CA ASP A 130 -4.08 -7.82 26.22
C ASP A 130 -2.87 -8.59 26.73
N ILE A 131 -1.81 -7.87 27.18
CA ILE A 131 -0.65 -8.51 27.80
C ILE A 131 -0.95 -8.80 29.26
N LYS A 132 -1.22 -10.05 29.57
CA LYS A 132 -1.53 -10.45 30.93
C LYS A 132 -0.39 -10.11 31.90
N SER A 133 -0.75 -9.41 32.99
CA SER A 133 0.13 -9.09 34.10
C SER A 133 1.34 -8.21 33.75
N LEU A 134 1.26 -7.36 32.72
CA LEU A 134 2.33 -6.40 32.38
C LEU A 134 2.69 -5.51 33.57
N SER A 135 1.71 -5.09 34.36
CA SER A 135 1.93 -4.27 35.56
C SER A 135 2.82 -4.98 36.59
N GLN A 136 2.59 -6.29 36.83
CA GLN A 136 3.42 -7.08 37.74
C GLN A 136 4.82 -7.27 37.17
N PHE A 137 4.93 -7.53 35.85
CA PHE A 137 6.22 -7.64 35.17
C PHE A 137 7.04 -6.35 35.30
N ASN A 138 6.39 -5.19 35.12
CA ASN A 138 7.04 -3.89 35.28
C ASN A 138 7.48 -3.64 36.73
N HIS A 139 6.72 -4.11 37.72
CA HIS A 139 7.10 -4.03 39.11
C HIS A 139 8.36 -4.84 39.40
N ASP A 140 8.47 -6.05 38.86
CA ASP A 140 9.53 -6.99 39.14
C ASP A 140 10.83 -6.68 38.35
N TYR A 141 10.71 -6.21 37.10
CA TYR A 141 11.83 -6.03 36.16
C TYR A 141 12.06 -4.60 35.68
N GLY A 142 11.18 -3.68 36.07
CA GLY A 142 11.24 -2.27 35.68
C GLY A 142 10.59 -1.97 34.33
N TYR A 143 10.22 -0.72 34.13
CA TYR A 143 9.52 -0.25 32.92
C TYR A 143 10.31 -0.41 31.63
N VAL A 144 11.66 -0.34 31.70
CA VAL A 144 12.51 -0.55 30.50
C VAL A 144 12.37 -1.99 29.97
N ALA A 145 12.27 -2.97 30.88
CA ALA A 145 12.05 -4.37 30.51
C ALA A 145 10.63 -4.56 29.94
N GLY A 146 9.63 -3.88 30.51
CA GLY A 146 8.28 -3.89 29.96
C GLY A 146 8.18 -3.30 28.56
N ASP A 147 8.87 -2.19 28.31
CA ASP A 147 8.94 -1.59 26.96
C ASP A 147 9.58 -2.55 25.94
N LEU A 148 10.61 -3.28 26.33
CA LEU A 148 11.22 -4.29 25.48
C LEU A 148 10.26 -5.45 25.19
N LEU A 149 9.52 -5.93 26.20
CA LEU A 149 8.50 -6.95 26.04
C LEU A 149 7.41 -6.50 25.06
N ILE A 150 6.89 -5.28 25.21
CA ILE A 150 5.89 -4.70 24.33
C ILE A 150 6.41 -4.64 22.87
N ARG A 151 7.68 -4.22 22.65
CA ARG A 151 8.29 -4.22 21.32
C ARG A 151 8.45 -5.61 20.72
N GLN A 152 8.83 -6.59 21.52
CA GLN A 152 8.95 -7.98 21.06
C GLN A 152 7.59 -8.55 20.62
N ILE A 153 6.56 -8.34 21.43
CA ILE A 153 5.20 -8.76 21.12
C ILE A 153 4.70 -8.09 19.81
N SER A 154 4.94 -6.79 19.65
CA SER A 154 4.55 -6.08 18.42
C SER A 154 5.26 -6.61 17.18
N THR A 155 6.54 -6.96 17.29
CA THR A 155 7.32 -7.58 16.21
C THR A 155 6.78 -8.96 15.87
N MET A 156 6.44 -9.76 16.87
CA MET A 156 5.83 -11.08 16.71
C MET A 156 4.47 -10.98 16.02
N ILE A 157 3.59 -10.10 16.48
CA ILE A 157 2.27 -9.86 15.86
C ILE A 157 2.47 -9.53 14.37
N THR A 158 3.31 -8.54 14.05
CA THR A 158 3.55 -8.11 12.66
C THR A 158 4.10 -9.26 11.79
N GLY A 159 4.98 -10.09 12.34
CA GLY A 159 5.57 -11.24 11.61
C GLY A 159 4.59 -12.38 11.31
N LEU A 160 3.44 -12.41 11.99
CA LEU A 160 2.40 -13.42 11.81
C LEU A 160 1.25 -12.94 10.90
N LEU A 161 1.21 -11.66 10.54
CA LEU A 161 0.17 -11.03 9.74
C LEU A 161 0.54 -10.97 8.26
N ARG A 162 -0.48 -10.88 7.41
CA ARG A 162 -0.37 -10.67 5.97
C ARG A 162 -0.20 -9.18 5.65
N GLY A 163 0.13 -8.86 4.41
CA GLY A 163 0.30 -7.48 3.97
C GLY A 163 -0.97 -6.62 4.01
N GLU A 164 -2.12 -7.24 3.88
CA GLU A 164 -3.44 -6.62 3.96
C GLU A 164 -3.99 -6.51 5.38
N ASP A 165 -3.45 -7.29 6.34
CA ASP A 165 -3.86 -7.25 7.74
C ASP A 165 -3.30 -5.99 8.41
N MET A 166 -4.01 -5.47 9.40
CA MET A 166 -3.59 -4.30 10.16
C MET A 166 -3.39 -4.66 11.63
N SER A 167 -2.31 -4.16 12.22
CA SER A 167 -2.10 -4.23 13.66
C SER A 167 -1.87 -2.86 14.26
N ALA A 168 -2.49 -2.61 15.40
CA ALA A 168 -2.40 -1.34 16.12
C ALA A 168 -2.17 -1.56 17.61
N ARG A 169 -1.50 -0.62 18.25
CA ARG A 169 -1.49 -0.52 19.71
C ARG A 169 -2.68 0.34 20.14
N TYR A 170 -3.60 -0.29 20.88
CA TYR A 170 -4.83 0.36 21.34
C TYR A 170 -4.60 1.16 22.62
N GLY A 171 -3.84 0.61 23.55
CA GLY A 171 -3.52 1.19 24.85
C GLY A 171 -2.12 0.75 25.34
N GLY A 172 -1.89 0.82 26.64
CA GLY A 172 -0.62 0.48 27.27
C GLY A 172 -0.13 -0.94 26.96
N ASP A 173 -0.98 -1.91 27.22
CA ASP A 173 -0.78 -3.36 27.08
C ASP A 173 -1.76 -3.99 26.07
N GLU A 174 -2.56 -3.19 25.39
CA GLU A 174 -3.64 -3.62 24.50
C GLU A 174 -3.27 -3.47 23.02
N PHE A 175 -3.57 -4.50 22.24
CA PHE A 175 -3.32 -4.56 20.80
C PHE A 175 -4.58 -4.97 20.06
N VAL A 176 -4.74 -4.41 18.86
CA VAL A 176 -5.82 -4.75 17.95
C VAL A 176 -5.26 -5.25 16.63
N VAL A 177 -5.84 -6.31 16.11
CA VAL A 177 -5.57 -6.85 14.78
C VAL A 177 -6.85 -6.82 13.96
N VAL A 178 -6.79 -6.29 12.76
CA VAL A 178 -7.90 -6.25 11.80
C VAL A 178 -7.54 -7.13 10.62
N LEU A 179 -8.42 -8.08 10.32
CA LEU A 179 -8.26 -9.08 9.27
C LEU A 179 -9.35 -8.89 8.21
N PRO A 180 -9.07 -8.13 7.15
CA PRO A 180 -10.00 -7.94 6.05
C PRO A 180 -10.28 -9.27 5.33
N GLU A 181 -11.48 -9.40 4.76
CA GLU A 181 -11.90 -10.53 3.94
C GLU A 181 -11.70 -11.92 4.61
N THR A 182 -11.61 -11.94 5.95
CA THR A 182 -11.30 -13.15 6.72
C THR A 182 -12.52 -13.55 7.55
N PRO A 183 -13.13 -14.74 7.29
CA PRO A 183 -14.23 -15.27 8.09
C PRO A 183 -13.80 -15.56 9.53
N PRO A 184 -14.74 -15.54 10.51
CA PRO A 184 -14.42 -15.70 11.94
C PRO A 184 -13.72 -17.02 12.30
N ASP A 185 -14.05 -18.12 11.65
CA ASP A 185 -13.44 -19.44 11.85
C ASP A 185 -11.98 -19.48 11.42
N VAL A 186 -11.66 -18.89 10.26
CA VAL A 186 -10.29 -18.76 9.75
C VAL A 186 -9.50 -17.77 10.62
N ALA A 187 -10.10 -16.64 10.98
CA ALA A 187 -9.51 -15.65 11.85
C ALA A 187 -9.15 -16.21 13.23
N ALA A 188 -10.02 -17.05 13.81
CA ALA A 188 -9.78 -17.67 15.11
C ALA A 188 -8.50 -18.52 15.13
N VAL A 189 -8.10 -19.13 14.03
CA VAL A 189 -6.84 -19.87 13.91
C VAL A 189 -5.66 -18.90 13.93
N ALA A 190 -5.70 -17.84 13.16
CA ALA A 190 -4.64 -16.82 13.10
C ALA A 190 -4.48 -16.12 14.46
N LEU A 191 -5.59 -15.71 15.08
CA LEU A 191 -5.59 -15.01 16.37
C LEU A 191 -5.06 -15.92 17.52
N ARG A 192 -5.40 -17.20 17.54
CA ARG A 192 -4.82 -18.17 18.50
C ARG A 192 -3.31 -18.32 18.36
N ARG A 193 -2.80 -18.28 17.11
CA ARG A 193 -1.35 -18.35 16.87
C ARG A 193 -0.61 -17.12 17.39
N ILE A 194 -1.28 -15.95 17.39
CA ILE A 194 -0.73 -14.73 17.97
C ILE A 194 -0.73 -14.81 19.52
N ALA A 195 -1.74 -15.46 20.11
CA ALA A 195 -1.92 -15.56 21.55
C ALA A 195 -1.13 -16.72 22.20
N SER A 196 -0.46 -17.57 21.41
CA SER A 196 0.34 -18.72 21.91
C SER A 196 1.81 -18.37 22.08
#